data_a99be415c910fbfd188934f050929ea6
#
_entry.id   a99be415c910fbfd188934f050929ea6
#
_cell.length_a   1.000
_cell.length_b   1.000
_cell.length_c   1.000
_cell.angle_alpha   90.00
_cell.angle_beta   90.00
_cell.angle_gamma   90.00
#
_symmetry.space_group_name_H-M   'P 1'
#
loop_
_entity.id
_entity.type
_entity.pdbx_description
1 polymer ?
#
loop_
_entity_poly.entity_id
_entity_poly.type
_entity_poly.pdbx_seq_one_letter_code
_entity_poly.pdbx_strand_id
1 'polypeptide(L)'
;MLKTKAIFLENIEDYEKLDKKFLQDKNNLIFSFNIDVYNFLKNKKHDFEIADEHLTQDDHSKIYQYTISFYDWYKKNSLLESMEFEGTNLLGLFDTAELHHLLIGEIYRFITLKRILDKFSFTEIFANHNLSIMINSIKKNEYNIIEIQNTSHDFAIPFEKYSLPLSILGHKIPLTISRNMYKKIKSIIESFVGKGNNLWFNPINSKKSILFLEFNFEQYLDLFKNLKSDKNIILINIRRPAFTNFNSLKMLKDLNCSITTPDYFLSNSEKKLATEYTKKYLINLEKLWENQHLLSKIFTIENCSIWNTIKDVLLQTYQLRLEDYVRLILFSKKISTSINLSCIISLNIIGETEKAVLNQNEKIPSILLEHGFTNYVPELSQFDVSSMYSSFKDKIALWGNTQKEYLMNQHAIPEEKILTVGSPRHDIFFKNMTSNNTRKKTILITPGQFDEPNAVYDTNSFIKYELLFQKLFSILKQIPNISTIVKLHPSQQKNNLYLKKIIQRIDPDIIIKQSTPIIDEIQSCDLLINIFPEIFPSTVLLEGLILKKPVMNISLYDRSYNFEFEKNESVLSITDTDDLETNLKKILFDNKFQSTLIQNGTKYVNHYLSNPGHASEELARVLNSY
;
A
#
# COMPACT_ATOMS: atom_id res chain seq x y z
N MET A 1 3.70 -43.55 13.11
CA MET A 1 4.52 -42.54 12.40
C MET A 1 5.84 -42.41 13.16
N LEU A 2 6.98 -42.50 12.47
CA LEU A 2 8.28 -42.17 13.08
C LEU A 2 8.24 -40.69 13.46
N LYS A 3 8.53 -40.40 14.73
CA LYS A 3 8.66 -39.01 15.21
C LYS A 3 9.91 -38.42 14.57
N THR A 4 9.76 -37.39 13.77
CA THR A 4 10.83 -36.69 13.04
C THR A 4 11.17 -35.36 13.72
N LYS A 5 12.35 -34.83 13.45
CA LYS A 5 12.73 -33.49 13.87
C LYS A 5 12.37 -32.47 12.78
N ALA A 6 11.91 -31.29 13.15
CA ALA A 6 11.63 -30.19 12.23
C ALA A 6 12.66 -29.08 12.36
N ILE A 7 13.02 -28.48 11.23
CA ILE A 7 13.89 -27.31 11.16
C ILE A 7 13.13 -26.22 10.40
N PHE A 8 12.75 -25.16 11.07
CA PHE A 8 12.03 -24.03 10.50
C PHE A 8 13.00 -22.87 10.24
N LEU A 9 13.21 -22.53 8.97
CA LEU A 9 14.17 -21.52 8.54
C LEU A 9 13.44 -20.31 7.97
N GLU A 10 13.55 -19.18 8.64
CA GLU A 10 13.02 -17.90 8.21
C GLU A 10 14.13 -17.01 7.62
N ASN A 11 15.39 -17.21 8.04
CA ASN A 11 16.55 -16.46 7.58
C ASN A 11 17.70 -17.40 7.22
N ILE A 12 18.59 -16.94 6.32
CA ILE A 12 19.79 -17.69 5.95
C ILE A 12 20.71 -17.88 7.16
N GLU A 13 20.76 -16.88 8.04
CA GLU A 13 21.53 -16.91 9.28
C GLU A 13 21.07 -18.03 10.23
N ASP A 14 19.79 -18.40 10.21
CA ASP A 14 19.27 -19.53 10.99
C ASP A 14 19.93 -20.85 10.56
N TYR A 15 20.11 -21.02 9.23
CA TYR A 15 20.81 -22.18 8.67
C TYR A 15 22.29 -22.22 9.06
N GLU A 16 22.99 -21.08 9.03
CA GLU A 16 24.43 -21.00 9.28
C GLU A 16 24.84 -21.39 10.72
N LYS A 17 23.87 -21.32 11.65
CA LYS A 17 24.08 -21.67 13.07
C LYS A 17 23.82 -23.12 13.40
N LEU A 18 23.27 -23.88 12.49
CA LEU A 18 22.97 -25.29 12.66
C LEU A 18 24.18 -26.17 12.23
N ASP A 19 24.38 -27.27 12.93
CA ASP A 19 25.40 -28.24 12.55
C ASP A 19 25.08 -28.82 11.16
N LYS A 20 26.07 -28.84 10.27
CA LYS A 20 25.98 -29.39 8.92
C LYS A 20 25.55 -30.85 8.89
N LYS A 21 25.98 -31.66 9.85
CA LYS A 21 25.59 -33.08 9.95
C LYS A 21 24.10 -33.21 10.26
N PHE A 22 23.59 -32.31 11.10
CA PHE A 22 22.18 -32.26 11.44
C PHE A 22 21.29 -31.86 10.24
N LEU A 23 21.75 -30.90 9.44
CA LEU A 23 21.09 -30.44 8.21
C LEU A 23 21.12 -31.48 7.08
N GLN A 24 22.03 -32.44 7.12
CA GLN A 24 22.18 -33.54 6.13
C GLN A 24 21.45 -34.82 6.53
N ASP A 25 20.92 -34.89 7.76
CA ASP A 25 20.17 -36.04 8.23
C ASP A 25 18.81 -36.09 7.53
N LYS A 26 18.60 -37.11 6.70
CA LYS A 26 17.34 -37.32 5.94
C LYS A 26 16.11 -37.57 6.81
N ASN A 27 16.26 -37.79 8.10
CA ASN A 27 15.14 -37.93 9.04
C ASN A 27 14.64 -36.57 9.52
N ASN A 28 15.34 -35.49 9.24
CA ASN A 28 14.93 -34.14 9.59
C ASN A 28 14.15 -33.50 8.44
N LEU A 29 13.01 -32.89 8.75
CA LEU A 29 12.23 -32.10 7.79
C LEU A 29 12.66 -30.64 7.90
N ILE A 30 13.10 -30.08 6.78
CA ILE A 30 13.49 -28.67 6.69
C ILE A 30 12.34 -27.92 6.00
N PHE A 31 11.89 -26.82 6.59
CA PHE A 31 10.85 -25.95 6.04
C PHE A 31 11.43 -24.57 5.74
N SER A 32 11.22 -24.10 4.51
CA SER A 32 11.56 -22.75 4.08
C SER A 32 10.36 -21.81 4.24
N PHE A 33 10.53 -20.69 4.95
CA PHE A 33 9.48 -19.71 5.21
C PHE A 33 9.51 -18.48 4.31
N ASN A 34 10.48 -18.40 3.38
CA ASN A 34 10.54 -17.32 2.40
C ASN A 34 11.40 -17.65 1.19
N ILE A 35 11.31 -16.80 0.17
CA ILE A 35 12.02 -16.99 -1.11
C ILE A 35 13.55 -16.95 -0.99
N ASP A 36 14.11 -16.16 -0.07
CA ASP A 36 15.57 -16.07 0.10
C ASP A 36 16.12 -17.39 0.63
N VAL A 37 15.46 -17.98 1.64
CA VAL A 37 15.82 -19.30 2.20
C VAL A 37 15.59 -20.40 1.17
N TYR A 38 14.45 -20.36 0.44
CA TYR A 38 14.17 -21.29 -0.66
C TYR A 38 15.33 -21.32 -1.68
N ASN A 39 15.71 -20.16 -2.19
CA ASN A 39 16.79 -20.06 -3.18
C ASN A 39 18.12 -20.55 -2.62
N PHE A 40 18.41 -20.24 -1.35
CA PHE A 40 19.61 -20.68 -0.68
C PHE A 40 19.67 -22.21 -0.54
N LEU A 41 18.61 -22.85 -0.04
CA LEU A 41 18.53 -24.30 0.14
C LEU A 41 18.59 -25.04 -1.19
N LYS A 42 17.88 -24.54 -2.22
CA LYS A 42 17.90 -25.06 -3.58
C LYS A 42 19.33 -25.04 -4.17
N ASN A 43 20.05 -23.94 -4.00
CA ASN A 43 21.45 -23.82 -4.46
C ASN A 43 22.40 -24.77 -3.71
N LYS A 44 22.12 -25.05 -2.44
CA LYS A 44 22.88 -26.02 -1.62
C LYS A 44 22.47 -27.48 -1.88
N LYS A 45 21.42 -27.70 -2.71
CA LYS A 45 20.86 -29.02 -3.04
C LYS A 45 20.36 -29.77 -1.80
N HIS A 46 19.79 -29.07 -0.83
CA HIS A 46 19.06 -29.69 0.27
C HIS A 46 17.70 -30.22 -0.19
N ASP A 47 17.23 -31.24 0.49
CA ASP A 47 15.83 -31.67 0.45
C ASP A 47 15.06 -30.87 1.50
N PHE A 48 13.96 -30.20 1.11
CA PHE A 48 13.20 -29.31 1.98
C PHE A 48 11.78 -29.12 1.45
N GLU A 49 10.88 -28.72 2.33
CA GLU A 49 9.51 -28.33 1.99
C GLU A 49 9.36 -26.81 2.03
N ILE A 50 8.48 -26.31 1.19
CA ILE A 50 8.05 -24.90 1.22
C ILE A 50 6.92 -24.79 2.24
N ALA A 51 7.11 -23.98 3.28
CA ALA A 51 6.16 -23.88 4.38
C ALA A 51 4.76 -23.43 3.89
N ASP A 52 4.71 -22.54 2.91
CA ASP A 52 3.49 -21.95 2.37
C ASP A 52 2.61 -22.97 1.63
N GLU A 53 3.18 -24.08 1.12
CA GLU A 53 2.42 -25.14 0.43
C GLU A 53 1.49 -25.92 1.36
N HIS A 54 1.59 -25.70 2.65
CA HIS A 54 0.66 -26.27 3.62
C HIS A 54 -0.60 -25.43 3.84
N LEU A 55 -0.68 -24.23 3.25
CA LEU A 55 -1.88 -23.40 3.25
C LEU A 55 -2.83 -23.79 2.12
N THR A 56 -4.11 -23.75 2.42
CA THR A 56 -5.19 -23.89 1.43
C THR A 56 -5.66 -22.52 0.97
N GLN A 57 -6.43 -22.48 -0.13
CA GLN A 57 -7.05 -21.22 -0.58
C GLN A 57 -8.03 -20.65 0.46
N ASP A 58 -8.69 -21.50 1.23
CA ASP A 58 -9.54 -21.08 2.36
C ASP A 58 -8.72 -20.42 3.48
N ASP A 59 -7.50 -20.92 3.74
CA ASP A 59 -6.60 -20.29 4.72
C ASP A 59 -6.18 -18.88 4.30
N HIS A 60 -5.89 -18.63 3.03
CA HIS A 60 -5.60 -17.29 2.53
C HIS A 60 -6.77 -16.32 2.77
N SER A 61 -8.01 -16.75 2.48
CA SER A 61 -9.20 -15.96 2.77
C SER A 61 -9.38 -15.69 4.27
N LYS A 62 -9.15 -16.70 5.12
CA LYS A 62 -9.22 -16.57 6.59
C LYS A 62 -8.15 -15.63 7.15
N ILE A 63 -6.92 -15.71 6.66
CA ILE A 63 -5.82 -14.82 7.07
C ILE A 63 -6.23 -13.36 6.85
N TYR A 64 -6.80 -13.06 5.69
CA TYR A 64 -7.29 -11.72 5.41
C TYR A 64 -8.44 -11.30 6.34
N GLN A 65 -9.44 -12.16 6.55
CA GLN A 65 -10.56 -11.89 7.44
C GLN A 65 -10.12 -11.67 8.89
N TYR A 66 -9.18 -12.48 9.40
CA TYR A 66 -8.59 -12.27 10.73
C TYR A 66 -7.89 -10.92 10.81
N THR A 67 -7.12 -10.55 9.80
CA THR A 67 -6.41 -9.27 9.76
C THR A 67 -7.39 -8.09 9.87
N ILE A 68 -8.45 -8.08 9.06
CA ILE A 68 -9.49 -7.05 9.10
C ILE A 68 -10.19 -6.99 10.46
N SER A 69 -10.44 -8.15 11.07
CA SER A 69 -11.15 -8.22 12.35
C SER A 69 -10.42 -7.49 13.50
N PHE A 70 -9.15 -7.18 13.32
CA PHE A 70 -8.33 -6.45 14.28
C PHE A 70 -8.20 -4.95 14.01
N TYR A 71 -8.78 -4.40 12.93
CA TYR A 71 -8.67 -2.97 12.65
C TYR A 71 -9.21 -2.10 13.78
N ASP A 72 -10.34 -2.52 14.35
CA ASP A 72 -11.00 -1.85 15.46
C ASP A 72 -10.75 -2.52 16.84
N TRP A 73 -9.58 -3.16 16.99
CA TRP A 73 -9.25 -3.90 18.22
C TRP A 73 -9.39 -3.05 19.49
N TYR A 74 -9.09 -1.76 19.39
CA TYR A 74 -9.17 -0.79 20.48
C TYR A 74 -10.59 -0.49 20.95
N LYS A 75 -11.62 -0.91 20.22
CA LYS A 75 -13.05 -0.79 20.59
C LYS A 75 -13.59 -2.04 21.28
N LYS A 76 -12.83 -3.14 21.33
CA LYS A 76 -13.32 -4.44 21.81
C LYS A 76 -13.48 -4.53 23.34
N ASN A 77 -13.01 -3.54 24.10
CA ASN A 77 -13.13 -3.55 25.56
C ASN A 77 -13.06 -2.14 26.12
N SER A 78 -13.88 -1.83 27.16
CA SER A 78 -13.95 -0.50 27.78
C SER A 78 -12.66 -0.07 28.50
N LEU A 79 -11.81 -1.00 28.93
CA LEU A 79 -10.49 -0.63 29.51
C LEU A 79 -9.59 0.11 28.50
N LEU A 80 -9.81 -0.09 27.21
CA LEU A 80 -9.09 0.59 26.14
C LEU A 80 -9.51 2.07 25.99
N GLU A 81 -10.64 2.48 26.60
CA GLU A 81 -11.10 3.88 26.68
C GLU A 81 -10.16 4.74 27.55
N SER A 82 -9.31 4.11 28.39
CA SER A 82 -8.24 4.81 29.13
C SER A 82 -7.25 5.56 28.22
N MET A 83 -7.23 5.22 26.93
CA MET A 83 -6.44 5.87 25.90
C MET A 83 -7.22 6.94 25.11
N GLU A 84 -8.43 7.30 25.55
CA GLU A 84 -9.21 8.35 24.92
C GLU A 84 -8.68 9.73 25.28
N PHE A 85 -8.46 10.56 24.27
CA PHE A 85 -8.05 11.96 24.38
C PHE A 85 -8.94 12.83 23.49
N GLU A 86 -9.63 13.81 24.09
CA GLU A 86 -10.52 14.74 23.39
C GLU A 86 -11.52 14.02 22.45
N GLY A 87 -12.15 12.93 22.93
CA GLY A 87 -13.13 12.17 22.18
C GLY A 87 -12.55 11.25 21.09
N THR A 88 -11.23 11.11 21.02
CA THR A 88 -10.57 10.21 20.07
C THR A 88 -9.68 9.22 20.79
N ASN A 89 -9.85 7.92 20.54
CA ASN A 89 -8.96 6.91 21.10
C ASN A 89 -7.61 6.93 20.38
N LEU A 90 -6.52 7.18 21.14
CA LEU A 90 -5.16 7.29 20.62
C LEU A 90 -4.66 6.00 19.95
N LEU A 91 -5.14 4.82 20.40
CA LEU A 91 -4.80 3.55 19.77
C LEU A 91 -5.43 3.42 18.38
N GLY A 92 -6.60 4.01 18.18
CA GLY A 92 -7.30 4.03 16.90
C GLY A 92 -6.67 4.91 15.83
N LEU A 93 -5.76 5.82 16.20
CA LEU A 93 -5.07 6.70 15.25
C LEU A 93 -3.98 5.98 14.45
N PHE A 94 -3.55 4.80 14.87
CA PHE A 94 -2.59 4.05 14.08
C PHE A 94 -3.08 3.89 12.63
N ASP A 95 -2.21 4.17 11.66
CA ASP A 95 -2.54 4.04 10.24
C ASP A 95 -2.99 2.60 9.95
N THR A 96 -4.19 2.44 9.39
CA THR A 96 -4.79 1.10 9.23
C THR A 96 -4.03 0.28 8.19
N ALA A 97 -3.44 0.90 7.16
CA ALA A 97 -2.64 0.17 6.20
C ALA A 97 -1.34 -0.37 6.83
N GLU A 98 -0.69 0.42 7.70
CA GLU A 98 0.48 -0.03 8.43
C GLU A 98 0.13 -1.13 9.45
N LEU A 99 -1.02 -1.02 10.12
CA LEU A 99 -1.53 -2.06 11.02
C LEU A 99 -1.83 -3.35 10.24
N HIS A 100 -2.46 -3.23 9.08
CA HIS A 100 -2.74 -4.37 8.20
C HIS A 100 -1.45 -5.11 7.83
N HIS A 101 -0.44 -4.38 7.36
CA HIS A 101 0.86 -4.96 7.02
C HIS A 101 1.53 -5.69 8.18
N LEU A 102 1.48 -5.10 9.38
CA LEU A 102 2.02 -5.73 10.57
C LEU A 102 1.31 -7.05 10.87
N LEU A 103 -0.02 -7.02 10.85
CA LEU A 103 -0.84 -8.15 11.28
C LEU A 103 -0.87 -9.27 10.24
N ILE A 104 -1.01 -8.94 8.95
CA ILE A 104 -1.19 -9.98 7.92
C ILE A 104 0.03 -10.88 7.81
N GLY A 105 1.23 -10.34 7.91
CA GLY A 105 2.47 -11.13 7.88
C GLY A 105 2.61 -12.05 9.08
N GLU A 106 2.25 -11.57 10.30
CA GLU A 106 2.29 -12.38 11.52
C GLU A 106 1.21 -13.47 11.51
N ILE A 107 -0.01 -13.15 11.08
CA ILE A 107 -1.12 -14.11 10.98
C ILE A 107 -0.80 -15.17 9.93
N TYR A 108 -0.22 -14.78 8.82
CA TYR A 108 0.20 -15.71 7.76
C TYR A 108 1.18 -16.76 8.30
N ARG A 109 2.28 -16.31 8.93
CA ARG A 109 3.26 -17.20 9.56
C ARG A 109 2.64 -18.10 10.61
N PHE A 110 1.76 -17.52 11.43
CA PHE A 110 1.09 -18.25 12.50
C PHE A 110 0.18 -19.37 11.95
N ILE A 111 -0.63 -19.08 10.93
CA ILE A 111 -1.51 -20.09 10.31
C ILE A 111 -0.68 -21.13 9.58
N THR A 112 0.37 -20.75 8.86
CA THR A 112 1.31 -21.69 8.20
C THR A 112 1.91 -22.67 9.20
N LEU A 113 2.45 -22.18 10.30
CA LEU A 113 2.98 -23.01 11.38
C LEU A 113 1.92 -23.95 11.93
N LYS A 114 0.71 -23.42 12.18
CA LYS A 114 -0.38 -24.24 12.71
C LYS A 114 -0.76 -25.36 11.77
N ARG A 115 -0.86 -25.14 10.47
CA ARG A 115 -1.16 -26.20 9.47
C ARG A 115 -0.05 -27.25 9.43
N ILE A 116 1.22 -26.85 9.51
CA ILE A 116 2.33 -27.79 9.57
C ILE A 116 2.28 -28.64 10.86
N LEU A 117 2.05 -28.00 12.01
CA LEU A 117 1.97 -28.69 13.30
C LEU A 117 0.73 -29.57 13.46
N ASP A 118 -0.35 -29.25 12.77
CA ASP A 118 -1.56 -30.10 12.72
C ASP A 118 -1.36 -31.32 11.78
N LYS A 119 -0.51 -31.20 10.74
CA LYS A 119 -0.24 -32.26 9.75
C LYS A 119 0.84 -33.24 10.18
N PHE A 120 1.87 -32.78 10.85
CA PHE A 120 3.05 -33.58 11.22
C PHE A 120 3.18 -33.75 12.73
N SER A 121 3.78 -34.86 13.13
CA SER A 121 4.13 -35.14 14.55
C SER A 121 5.65 -35.06 14.71
N PHE A 122 6.12 -34.12 15.52
CA PHE A 122 7.53 -33.89 15.76
C PHE A 122 7.96 -34.32 17.18
N THR A 123 9.25 -34.63 17.37
CA THR A 123 9.87 -34.79 18.68
C THR A 123 10.58 -33.53 19.12
N GLU A 124 11.26 -32.90 18.16
CA GLU A 124 12.05 -31.69 18.38
C GLU A 124 11.79 -30.72 17.23
N ILE A 125 11.73 -29.43 17.53
CA ILE A 125 11.56 -28.36 16.57
C ILE A 125 12.68 -27.34 16.79
N PHE A 126 13.43 -27.07 15.73
CA PHE A 126 14.47 -26.05 15.69
C PHE A 126 13.90 -24.83 14.96
N ALA A 127 13.84 -23.69 15.63
CA ALA A 127 13.28 -22.45 15.08
C ALA A 127 13.98 -21.23 15.69
N ASN A 128 13.95 -20.11 14.99
CA ASN A 128 14.40 -18.84 15.57
C ASN A 128 13.43 -18.36 16.68
N HIS A 129 13.80 -17.29 17.36
CA HIS A 129 13.03 -16.74 18.46
C HIS A 129 11.56 -16.44 18.11
N ASN A 130 11.31 -15.77 16.98
CA ASN A 130 9.97 -15.37 16.56
C ASN A 130 9.07 -16.58 16.29
N LEU A 131 9.55 -17.54 15.51
CA LEU A 131 8.81 -18.77 15.24
C LEU A 131 8.62 -19.59 16.52
N SER A 132 9.59 -19.62 17.43
CA SER A 132 9.48 -20.31 18.73
C SER A 132 8.38 -19.74 19.60
N ILE A 133 8.19 -18.42 19.64
CA ILE A 133 7.07 -17.76 20.35
C ILE A 133 5.73 -18.19 19.73
N MET A 134 5.62 -18.19 18.39
CA MET A 134 4.40 -18.61 17.70
C MET A 134 4.08 -20.08 17.98
N ILE A 135 5.06 -20.97 17.88
CA ILE A 135 4.91 -22.40 18.14
C ILE A 135 4.44 -22.65 19.57
N ASN A 136 5.01 -21.94 20.55
CA ASN A 136 4.59 -22.02 21.95
C ASN A 136 3.12 -21.59 22.15
N SER A 137 2.63 -20.63 21.35
CA SER A 137 1.24 -20.18 21.40
C SER A 137 0.26 -21.19 20.79
N ILE A 138 0.73 -22.02 19.85
CA ILE A 138 -0.06 -23.07 19.15
C ILE A 138 -0.04 -24.39 19.92
N LYS A 139 0.94 -24.60 20.78
CA LYS A 139 1.32 -25.89 21.38
C LYS A 139 0.13 -26.70 21.88
N LYS A 140 -0.16 -27.81 21.19
CA LYS A 140 -1.12 -28.83 21.61
C LYS A 140 -0.45 -30.14 21.98
N ASN A 141 0.83 -30.34 21.59
CA ASN A 141 1.53 -31.60 21.65
C ASN A 141 2.85 -31.46 22.45
N GLU A 142 3.35 -32.57 22.94
CA GLU A 142 4.65 -32.66 23.65
C GLU A 142 5.78 -32.79 22.64
N TYR A 143 6.32 -31.70 22.17
CA TYR A 143 7.58 -31.60 21.43
C TYR A 143 8.51 -30.62 22.13
N ASN A 144 9.82 -30.85 21.98
CA ASN A 144 10.83 -29.97 22.51
C ASN A 144 11.17 -28.87 21.50
N ILE A 145 11.09 -27.59 21.88
CA ILE A 145 11.47 -26.47 21.03
C ILE A 145 12.89 -26.07 21.38
N ILE A 146 13.77 -26.10 20.40
CA ILE A 146 15.18 -25.70 20.48
C ILE A 146 15.33 -24.40 19.71
N GLU A 147 15.52 -23.30 20.43
CA GLU A 147 15.67 -21.99 19.83
C GLU A 147 17.06 -21.85 19.18
N ILE A 148 17.06 -21.48 17.90
CA ILE A 148 18.27 -21.12 17.16
C ILE A 148 18.66 -19.70 17.61
N GLN A 149 19.74 -19.59 18.39
CA GLN A 149 20.17 -18.33 18.97
C GLN A 149 20.54 -17.31 17.89
N ASN A 150 19.81 -16.23 17.77
CA ASN A 150 20.14 -15.08 16.94
C ASN A 150 20.71 -13.95 17.79
N THR A 151 21.90 -13.47 17.44
CA THR A 151 22.58 -12.36 18.14
C THR A 151 22.04 -10.98 17.76
N SER A 152 21.20 -10.87 16.74
CA SER A 152 20.64 -9.62 16.26
C SER A 152 19.11 -9.60 16.44
N HIS A 153 18.66 -9.29 17.65
CA HIS A 153 17.28 -8.87 17.88
C HIS A 153 17.10 -7.38 17.57
N ASP A 154 17.55 -6.93 16.41
CA ASP A 154 17.08 -5.66 15.89
C ASP A 154 15.65 -5.89 15.36
N PHE A 155 14.66 -5.76 16.24
CA PHE A 155 13.28 -5.57 15.84
C PHE A 155 13.22 -4.31 14.99
N ALA A 156 13.36 -4.47 13.68
CA ALA A 156 13.08 -3.37 12.78
C ALA A 156 11.58 -3.09 12.88
N ILE A 157 11.24 -2.01 13.60
CA ILE A 157 9.85 -1.56 13.67
C ILE A 157 9.44 -1.20 12.23
N PRO A 158 8.43 -1.87 11.68
CA PRO A 158 7.94 -1.56 10.34
C PRO A 158 7.56 -0.08 10.25
N PHE A 159 7.79 0.55 9.08
CA PHE A 159 7.39 1.94 8.79
C PHE A 159 8.09 3.04 9.59
N GLU A 160 9.05 2.73 10.47
CA GLU A 160 9.84 3.73 11.20
C GLU A 160 11.14 4.12 10.49
N LYS A 161 11.43 3.54 9.33
CA LYS A 161 12.59 3.87 8.49
C LYS A 161 12.15 4.30 7.10
N TYR A 162 12.69 5.43 6.63
CA TYR A 162 12.49 5.95 5.27
C TYR A 162 13.80 5.86 4.51
N SER A 163 13.75 5.37 3.27
CA SER A 163 14.89 5.37 2.37
C SER A 163 14.77 6.54 1.41
N LEU A 164 15.68 7.51 1.52
CA LEU A 164 15.73 8.68 0.64
C LEU A 164 16.85 8.49 -0.40
N PRO A 165 16.57 8.65 -1.70
CA PRO A 165 17.62 8.62 -2.71
C PRO A 165 18.40 9.92 -2.66
N LEU A 166 19.64 9.87 -2.17
CA LEU A 166 20.60 10.97 -2.31
C LEU A 166 21.35 10.81 -3.62
N SER A 167 21.36 11.86 -4.44
CA SER A 167 22.18 11.92 -5.64
C SER A 167 23.49 12.66 -5.32
N ILE A 168 24.60 11.94 -5.20
CA ILE A 168 25.93 12.49 -4.99
C ILE A 168 26.78 12.14 -6.21
N LEU A 169 27.27 13.15 -6.92
CA LEU A 169 28.12 13.01 -8.12
C LEU A 169 27.52 12.06 -9.18
N GLY A 170 26.19 12.13 -9.37
CA GLY A 170 25.48 11.28 -10.33
C GLY A 170 25.15 9.86 -9.83
N HIS A 171 25.62 9.46 -8.67
CA HIS A 171 25.28 8.19 -8.01
C HIS A 171 24.13 8.36 -7.03
N LYS A 172 23.10 7.50 -7.16
CA LYS A 172 21.98 7.47 -6.19
C LYS A 172 22.34 6.53 -5.05
N ILE A 173 22.59 7.09 -3.87
CA ILE A 173 22.88 6.35 -2.64
C ILE A 173 21.60 6.39 -1.79
N PRO A 174 21.01 5.23 -1.41
CA PRO A 174 19.88 5.22 -0.50
C PRO A 174 20.34 5.61 0.92
N LEU A 175 19.86 6.75 1.42
CA LEU A 175 20.03 7.12 2.82
C LEU A 175 18.82 6.65 3.61
N THR A 176 19.02 5.73 4.52
CA THR A 176 17.97 5.29 5.45
C THR A 176 17.95 6.19 6.69
N ILE A 177 16.83 6.85 6.92
CA ILE A 177 16.61 7.73 8.09
C ILE A 177 15.37 7.29 8.85
N SER A 178 15.32 7.60 10.17
CA SER A 178 14.12 7.33 10.95
C SER A 178 12.96 8.22 10.53
N ARG A 179 11.71 7.76 10.76
CA ARG A 179 10.48 8.53 10.54
C ARG A 179 10.55 9.91 11.25
N ASN A 180 11.00 9.94 12.49
CA ASN A 180 11.15 11.18 13.25
C ASN A 180 12.18 12.13 12.64
N MET A 181 13.29 11.60 12.15
CA MET A 181 14.30 12.41 11.45
C MET A 181 13.76 12.97 10.13
N TYR A 182 13.04 12.14 9.36
CA TYR A 182 12.37 12.60 8.14
C TYR A 182 11.38 13.73 8.44
N LYS A 183 10.49 13.56 9.44
CA LYS A 183 9.52 14.60 9.85
C LYS A 183 10.22 15.90 10.26
N LYS A 184 11.30 15.82 11.03
CA LYS A 184 12.09 17.01 11.43
C LYS A 184 12.70 17.73 10.23
N ILE A 185 13.36 17.01 9.33
CA ILE A 185 13.97 17.59 8.13
C ILE A 185 12.89 18.25 7.26
N LYS A 186 11.78 17.54 7.02
CA LYS A 186 10.63 18.05 6.27
C LYS A 186 10.09 19.35 6.90
N SER A 187 9.83 19.34 8.22
CA SER A 187 9.30 20.50 8.96
C SER A 187 10.25 21.71 8.89
N ILE A 188 11.57 21.51 8.97
CA ILE A 188 12.57 22.59 8.84
C ILE A 188 12.53 23.16 7.43
N ILE A 189 12.56 22.33 6.39
CA ILE A 189 12.54 22.77 4.99
C ILE A 189 11.24 23.53 4.71
N GLU A 190 10.09 22.94 5.05
CA GLU A 190 8.78 23.58 4.83
C GLU A 190 8.65 24.88 5.64
N SER A 191 9.17 24.95 6.87
CA SER A 191 9.14 26.16 7.68
C SER A 191 9.95 27.27 7.05
N PHE A 192 11.17 26.99 6.62
CA PHE A 192 12.05 27.98 6.02
C PHE A 192 11.51 28.48 4.66
N VAL A 193 11.19 27.54 3.77
CA VAL A 193 10.70 27.86 2.42
C VAL A 193 9.30 28.46 2.47
N GLY A 194 8.42 27.92 3.32
CA GLY A 194 7.04 28.40 3.46
C GLY A 194 6.96 29.82 4.00
N LYS A 195 7.82 30.19 4.97
CA LYS A 195 7.90 31.56 5.47
C LYS A 195 8.42 32.54 4.39
N GLY A 196 9.49 32.17 3.68
CA GLY A 196 10.05 32.99 2.63
C GLY A 196 9.10 33.24 1.44
N ASN A 197 8.10 32.40 1.25
CA ASN A 197 7.13 32.49 0.15
C ASN A 197 5.69 32.82 0.59
N ASN A 198 5.46 33.14 1.87
CA ASN A 198 4.14 33.43 2.45
C ASN A 198 3.09 32.30 2.21
N LEU A 199 3.52 31.05 2.28
CA LEU A 199 2.63 29.88 2.07
C LEU A 199 1.90 29.45 3.34
N TRP A 200 2.35 29.89 4.51
CA TRP A 200 1.71 29.50 5.77
C TRP A 200 0.33 30.12 5.92
N PHE A 201 -0.65 29.27 6.22
CA PHE A 201 -2.01 29.73 6.44
C PHE A 201 -2.08 30.67 7.66
N ASN A 202 -2.72 31.84 7.46
CA ASN A 202 -2.98 32.79 8.53
C ASN A 202 -4.50 32.80 8.85
N PRO A 203 -4.92 32.43 10.07
CA PRO A 203 -6.33 32.30 10.44
C PRO A 203 -7.11 33.64 10.55
N ILE A 204 -6.46 34.80 10.43
CA ILE A 204 -7.12 36.12 10.50
C ILE A 204 -8.09 36.37 9.32
N ASN A 205 -8.04 35.54 8.28
CA ASN A 205 -8.88 35.68 7.10
C ASN A 205 -10.26 35.02 7.32
N SER A 206 -11.34 35.80 7.25
CA SER A 206 -12.74 35.35 7.46
C SER A 206 -13.33 34.52 6.31
N LYS A 207 -12.60 34.37 5.20
CA LYS A 207 -13.08 33.60 4.04
C LYS A 207 -13.35 32.15 4.41
N LYS A 208 -14.35 31.55 3.75
CA LYS A 208 -14.56 30.09 3.78
C LYS A 208 -13.33 29.35 3.34
N SER A 209 -13.04 28.22 3.96
CA SER A 209 -11.83 27.45 3.70
C SER A 209 -12.15 26.00 3.34
N ILE A 210 -11.46 25.44 2.34
CA ILE A 210 -11.51 24.02 1.98
C ILE A 210 -10.18 23.39 2.42
N LEU A 211 -10.30 22.30 3.17
CA LEU A 211 -9.16 21.54 3.68
C LEU A 211 -8.88 20.34 2.79
N PHE A 212 -7.63 20.21 2.33
CA PHE A 212 -7.14 19.07 1.58
C PHE A 212 -6.16 18.26 2.45
N LEU A 213 -6.48 16.98 2.70
CA LEU A 213 -5.68 16.10 3.56
C LEU A 213 -4.78 15.19 2.72
N GLU A 214 -3.48 15.29 2.91
CA GLU A 214 -2.46 14.43 2.29
C GLU A 214 -2.51 14.38 0.76
N PHE A 215 -2.81 15.51 0.11
CA PHE A 215 -2.85 15.59 -1.36
C PHE A 215 -1.46 15.74 -1.97
N ASN A 216 -1.22 15.02 -3.07
CA ASN A 216 -0.12 15.35 -3.97
C ASN A 216 -0.56 16.50 -4.89
N PHE A 217 -0.09 17.71 -4.60
CA PHE A 217 -0.50 18.91 -5.29
C PHE A 217 -0.31 18.85 -6.81
N GLU A 218 0.79 18.25 -7.27
CA GLU A 218 1.11 18.16 -8.71
C GLU A 218 0.13 17.27 -9.47
N GLN A 219 -0.31 16.17 -8.86
CA GLN A 219 -1.27 15.24 -9.47
C GLN A 219 -2.68 15.84 -9.62
N TYR A 220 -3.03 16.82 -8.78
CA TYR A 220 -4.35 17.46 -8.76
C TYR A 220 -4.29 18.94 -9.17
N LEU A 221 -3.25 19.35 -9.90
CA LEU A 221 -3.02 20.73 -10.27
C LEU A 221 -4.23 21.36 -11.01
N ASP A 222 -4.86 20.63 -11.91
CA ASP A 222 -6.02 21.13 -12.66
C ASP A 222 -7.25 21.33 -11.75
N LEU A 223 -7.42 20.50 -10.73
CA LEU A 223 -8.45 20.75 -9.70
C LEU A 223 -8.20 22.07 -8.99
N PHE A 224 -6.97 22.30 -8.51
CA PHE A 224 -6.64 23.55 -7.79
C PHE A 224 -6.79 24.79 -8.64
N LYS A 225 -6.50 24.72 -9.95
CA LYS A 225 -6.73 25.84 -10.89
C LYS A 225 -8.20 26.21 -11.07
N ASN A 226 -9.11 25.25 -10.92
CA ASN A 226 -10.54 25.45 -11.11
C ASN A 226 -11.28 25.86 -9.82
N LEU A 227 -10.61 25.90 -8.67
CA LEU A 227 -11.19 26.37 -7.43
C LEU A 227 -11.28 27.90 -7.44
N LYS A 228 -12.39 28.43 -6.90
CA LYS A 228 -12.62 29.87 -6.85
C LYS A 228 -11.70 30.58 -5.87
N SER A 229 -11.27 31.79 -6.22
CA SER A 229 -10.38 32.64 -5.42
C SER A 229 -11.04 33.26 -4.18
N ASP A 230 -12.36 33.14 -4.02
CA ASP A 230 -13.12 33.62 -2.85
C ASP A 230 -12.96 32.69 -1.63
N LYS A 231 -12.38 31.52 -1.81
CA LYS A 231 -12.10 30.54 -0.75
C LYS A 231 -10.61 30.40 -0.46
N ASN A 232 -10.30 30.07 0.78
CA ASN A 232 -8.96 29.65 1.13
C ASN A 232 -8.80 28.15 0.80
N ILE A 233 -7.72 27.79 0.14
CA ILE A 233 -7.32 26.43 -0.11
C ILE A 233 -6.20 26.10 0.86
N ILE A 234 -6.40 25.13 1.75
CA ILE A 234 -5.47 24.77 2.81
C ILE A 234 -5.05 23.32 2.66
N LEU A 235 -3.76 23.07 2.49
CA LEU A 235 -3.17 21.74 2.42
C LEU A 235 -2.61 21.33 3.79
N ILE A 236 -3.02 20.17 4.27
CA ILE A 236 -2.44 19.50 5.43
C ILE A 236 -1.75 18.24 4.96
N ASN A 237 -0.43 18.34 4.80
CA ASN A 237 0.43 17.23 4.39
C ASN A 237 1.43 16.95 5.52
N ILE A 238 1.16 15.93 6.33
CA ILE A 238 2.02 15.55 7.46
C ILE A 238 2.97 14.44 7.04
N ARG A 239 2.44 13.42 6.35
CA ARG A 239 3.21 12.27 5.86
C ARG A 239 3.99 12.60 4.58
N ARG A 240 3.43 13.43 3.71
CA ARG A 240 4.01 13.83 2.42
C ARG A 240 4.51 15.26 2.47
N PRO A 241 5.51 15.64 1.66
CA PRO A 241 5.85 17.05 1.50
C PRO A 241 4.71 17.79 0.79
N ALA A 242 4.48 19.04 1.17
CA ALA A 242 3.48 19.89 0.52
C ALA A 242 3.93 20.32 -0.89
N PHE A 243 5.24 20.38 -1.13
CA PHE A 243 5.86 20.63 -2.42
C PHE A 243 7.12 19.76 -2.57
N THR A 244 7.43 19.34 -3.79
CA THR A 244 8.53 18.43 -4.09
C THR A 244 9.70 19.10 -4.80
N ASN A 245 9.45 20.23 -5.46
CA ASN A 245 10.42 20.97 -6.25
C ASN A 245 10.04 22.45 -6.35
N PHE A 246 10.88 23.24 -7.02
CA PHE A 246 10.67 24.67 -7.17
C PHE A 246 9.41 25.00 -8.00
N ASN A 247 9.05 24.17 -8.97
CA ASN A 247 7.86 24.38 -9.79
C ASN A 247 6.57 24.20 -8.96
N SER A 248 6.48 23.13 -8.17
CA SER A 248 5.32 22.91 -7.29
C SER A 248 5.18 24.02 -6.24
N LEU A 249 6.30 24.53 -5.72
CA LEU A 249 6.33 25.69 -4.81
C LEU A 249 5.77 26.95 -5.49
N LYS A 250 6.22 27.25 -6.70
CA LYS A 250 5.72 28.38 -7.49
C LYS A 250 4.23 28.27 -7.77
N MET A 251 3.79 27.08 -8.18
CA MET A 251 2.36 26.82 -8.47
C MET A 251 1.48 26.98 -7.23
N LEU A 252 1.92 26.51 -6.05
CA LEU A 252 1.20 26.74 -4.78
C LEU A 252 0.98 28.23 -4.53
N LYS A 253 2.03 29.04 -4.74
CA LYS A 253 1.98 30.49 -4.57
C LYS A 253 1.06 31.15 -5.60
N ASP A 254 1.20 30.81 -6.88
CA ASP A 254 0.41 31.39 -7.97
C ASP A 254 -1.10 31.11 -7.81
N LEU A 255 -1.46 29.96 -7.21
CA LEU A 255 -2.85 29.55 -6.94
C LEU A 255 -3.34 29.98 -5.53
N ASN A 256 -2.56 30.77 -4.78
CA ASN A 256 -2.89 31.18 -3.41
C ASN A 256 -3.25 30.00 -2.49
N CYS A 257 -2.64 28.84 -2.69
CA CYS A 257 -2.78 27.70 -1.79
C CYS A 257 -1.92 27.89 -0.55
N SER A 258 -2.50 27.69 0.61
CA SER A 258 -1.77 27.75 1.89
C SER A 258 -1.47 26.34 2.41
N ILE A 259 -0.40 26.25 3.19
CA ILE A 259 -0.03 25.01 3.90
C ILE A 259 -0.15 25.22 5.41
N THR A 260 -0.42 24.14 6.14
CA THR A 260 -0.37 24.16 7.60
C THR A 260 0.02 22.80 8.18
N THR A 261 0.64 22.80 9.35
CA THR A 261 1.09 21.62 10.08
C THR A 261 0.93 21.84 11.59
N PRO A 262 0.89 20.78 12.41
CA PRO A 262 0.86 20.92 13.88
C PRO A 262 2.01 21.80 14.41
N ASP A 263 3.21 21.66 13.86
CA ASP A 263 4.39 22.40 14.32
C ASP A 263 4.29 23.90 14.09
N TYR A 264 3.61 24.31 13.03
CA TYR A 264 3.41 25.72 12.72
C TYR A 264 2.19 26.31 13.45
N PHE A 265 1.09 25.56 13.50
CA PHE A 265 -0.21 26.07 13.95
C PHE A 265 -0.38 26.09 15.46
N LEU A 266 0.23 25.12 16.17
CA LEU A 266 0.21 25.06 17.62
C LEU A 266 1.17 26.08 18.24
N SER A 267 0.69 26.81 19.23
CA SER A 267 1.51 27.70 20.06
C SER A 267 2.51 26.90 20.93
N ASN A 268 3.51 27.58 21.46
CA ASN A 268 4.48 26.95 22.36
C ASN A 268 3.84 26.39 23.63
N SER A 269 2.78 27.03 24.15
CA SER A 269 2.01 26.52 25.29
C SER A 269 1.26 25.24 24.95
N GLU A 270 0.63 25.16 23.76
CA GLU A 270 -0.08 23.95 23.30
C GLU A 270 0.89 22.79 23.02
N LYS A 271 2.07 23.08 22.48
CA LYS A 271 3.12 22.05 22.30
C LYS A 271 3.62 21.50 23.65
N LYS A 272 3.78 22.37 24.66
CA LYS A 272 4.15 21.96 26.02
C LYS A 272 3.03 21.10 26.63
N LEU A 273 1.80 21.53 26.49
CA LEU A 273 0.62 20.76 26.93
C LEU A 273 0.55 19.38 26.25
N ALA A 274 0.84 19.29 24.96
CA ALA A 274 0.91 18.01 24.25
C ALA A 274 1.96 17.07 24.88
N THR A 275 3.13 17.60 25.24
CA THR A 275 4.16 16.79 25.91
C THR A 275 3.72 16.31 27.31
N GLU A 276 2.97 17.13 28.06
CA GLU A 276 2.42 16.74 29.36
C GLU A 276 1.36 15.62 29.21
N TYR A 277 0.44 15.74 28.28
CA TYR A 277 -0.53 14.69 27.96
C TYR A 277 0.16 13.40 27.49
N THR A 278 1.18 13.52 26.64
CA THR A 278 1.94 12.36 26.16
C THR A 278 2.50 11.55 27.32
N LYS A 279 3.10 12.20 28.32
CA LYS A 279 3.60 11.52 29.53
C LYS A 279 2.50 10.76 30.27
N LYS A 280 1.32 11.38 30.44
CA LYS A 280 0.15 10.73 31.06
C LYS A 280 -0.27 9.47 30.26
N TYR A 281 -0.40 9.59 28.96
CA TYR A 281 -0.86 8.48 28.11
C TYR A 281 0.20 7.39 27.91
N LEU A 282 1.50 7.69 28.03
CA LEU A 282 2.54 6.67 28.09
C LEU A 282 2.37 5.77 29.31
N ILE A 283 2.07 6.36 30.48
CA ILE A 283 1.79 5.59 31.71
C ILE A 283 0.53 4.72 31.53
N ASN A 284 -0.52 5.27 30.91
CA ASN A 284 -1.74 4.50 30.64
C ASN A 284 -1.47 3.35 29.68
N LEU A 285 -0.68 3.58 28.65
CA LEU A 285 -0.27 2.57 27.69
C LEU A 285 0.49 1.42 28.36
N GLU A 286 1.48 1.73 29.21
CA GLU A 286 2.24 0.72 29.94
C GLU A 286 1.35 -0.13 30.84
N LYS A 287 0.46 0.49 31.62
CA LYS A 287 -0.52 -0.23 32.45
C LYS A 287 -1.46 -1.12 31.63
N LEU A 288 -1.86 -0.65 30.46
CA LEU A 288 -2.70 -1.44 29.55
C LEU A 288 -1.94 -2.67 29.03
N TRP A 289 -0.66 -2.51 28.67
CA TRP A 289 0.19 -3.61 28.21
C TRP A 289 0.52 -4.64 29.30
N GLU A 290 0.47 -4.26 30.58
CA GLU A 290 0.55 -5.20 31.69
C GLU A 290 -0.63 -6.17 31.74
N ASN A 291 -1.79 -5.78 31.20
CA ASN A 291 -2.99 -6.64 31.16
C ASN A 291 -2.91 -7.68 30.02
N GLN A 292 -1.93 -8.59 30.13
CA GLN A 292 -1.64 -9.63 29.15
C GLN A 292 -2.86 -10.53 28.85
N HIS A 293 -3.70 -10.81 29.87
CA HIS A 293 -4.88 -11.66 29.68
C HIS A 293 -5.91 -11.01 28.76
N LEU A 294 -6.20 -9.71 28.95
CA LEU A 294 -7.13 -8.96 28.11
C LEU A 294 -6.65 -8.93 26.65
N LEU A 295 -5.40 -8.51 26.46
CA LEU A 295 -4.83 -8.33 25.11
C LEU A 295 -4.67 -9.67 24.38
N SER A 296 -4.28 -10.73 25.08
CA SER A 296 -4.26 -12.09 24.51
C SER A 296 -5.64 -12.56 24.05
N LYS A 297 -6.71 -12.21 24.78
CA LYS A 297 -8.08 -12.54 24.39
C LYS A 297 -8.54 -11.75 23.16
N ILE A 298 -8.14 -10.48 23.06
CA ILE A 298 -8.48 -9.62 21.92
C ILE A 298 -7.81 -10.14 20.64
N PHE A 299 -6.53 -10.51 20.72
CA PHE A 299 -5.73 -10.98 19.59
C PHE A 299 -5.69 -12.52 19.51
N THR A 300 -6.86 -13.14 19.49
CA THR A 300 -7.03 -14.60 19.38
C THR A 300 -7.59 -14.98 18.01
N ILE A 301 -6.95 -15.95 17.35
CA ILE A 301 -7.38 -16.58 16.11
C ILE A 301 -7.34 -18.10 16.28
N GLU A 302 -8.35 -18.81 15.76
CA GLU A 302 -8.47 -20.27 15.89
C GLU A 302 -8.18 -20.83 17.31
N ASN A 303 -8.66 -20.12 18.34
CA ASN A 303 -8.46 -20.43 19.77
C ASN A 303 -7.01 -20.31 20.28
N CYS A 304 -6.12 -19.68 19.53
CA CYS A 304 -4.74 -19.42 19.92
C CYS A 304 -4.46 -17.92 19.89
N SER A 305 -3.69 -17.41 20.84
CA SER A 305 -3.34 -16.00 20.88
C SER A 305 -2.09 -15.69 20.09
N ILE A 306 -2.17 -14.68 19.22
CA ILE A 306 -1.01 -14.11 18.50
C ILE A 306 -0.38 -12.94 19.28
N TRP A 307 -0.90 -12.59 20.45
CA TRP A 307 -0.48 -11.41 21.19
C TRP A 307 1.03 -11.36 21.45
N ASN A 308 1.62 -12.47 21.87
CA ASN A 308 3.04 -12.54 22.18
C ASN A 308 3.97 -12.23 20.99
N THR A 309 3.48 -12.39 19.75
CA THR A 309 4.28 -12.10 18.54
C THR A 309 4.22 -10.64 18.12
N ILE A 310 3.15 -9.92 18.48
CA ILE A 310 2.92 -8.53 18.04
C ILE A 310 3.08 -7.49 19.14
N LYS A 311 3.03 -7.88 20.41
CA LYS A 311 2.95 -6.96 21.55
C LYS A 311 4.08 -5.94 21.62
N ASP A 312 5.32 -6.39 21.36
CA ASP A 312 6.52 -5.54 21.52
C ASP A 312 6.62 -4.53 20.39
N VAL A 313 6.32 -4.96 19.15
CA VAL A 313 6.29 -4.06 18.00
C VAL A 313 5.17 -3.03 18.11
N LEU A 314 3.98 -3.43 18.55
CA LEU A 314 2.87 -2.51 18.79
C LEU A 314 3.20 -1.50 19.89
N LEU A 315 3.73 -1.96 21.04
CA LEU A 315 4.11 -1.09 22.14
C LEU A 315 5.11 -0.03 21.70
N GLN A 316 6.20 -0.46 21.09
CA GLN A 316 7.25 0.44 20.61
C GLN A 316 6.71 1.44 19.58
N THR A 317 5.86 0.98 18.65
CA THR A 317 5.23 1.87 17.67
C THR A 317 4.39 2.95 18.35
N TYR A 318 3.54 2.59 19.31
CA TYR A 318 2.75 3.57 20.07
C TYR A 318 3.62 4.50 20.90
N GLN A 319 4.64 4.00 21.57
CA GLN A 319 5.58 4.84 22.35
C GLN A 319 6.26 5.89 21.48
N LEU A 320 6.64 5.54 20.26
CA LEU A 320 7.28 6.46 19.30
C LEU A 320 6.32 7.50 18.72
N ARG A 321 5.01 7.17 18.60
CA ARG A 321 4.04 8.01 17.86
C ARG A 321 3.07 8.77 18.76
N LEU A 322 3.00 8.45 20.04
CA LEU A 322 1.97 8.98 20.93
C LEU A 322 2.00 10.52 21.04
N GLU A 323 3.17 11.14 21.05
CA GLU A 323 3.29 12.60 21.04
C GLU A 323 2.74 13.21 19.75
N ASP A 324 3.02 12.58 18.61
CA ASP A 324 2.49 13.01 17.31
C ASP A 324 0.95 12.91 17.29
N TYR A 325 0.38 11.86 17.87
CA TYR A 325 -1.07 11.68 17.94
C TYR A 325 -1.74 12.75 18.83
N VAL A 326 -1.19 13.02 20.00
CA VAL A 326 -1.70 14.08 20.88
C VAL A 326 -1.61 15.45 20.20
N ARG A 327 -0.48 15.77 19.59
CA ARG A 327 -0.29 17.02 18.82
C ARG A 327 -1.28 17.12 17.66
N LEU A 328 -1.52 16.03 16.96
CA LEU A 328 -2.43 15.97 15.83
C LEU A 328 -3.88 16.20 16.23
N ILE A 329 -4.33 15.66 17.38
CA ILE A 329 -5.67 15.90 17.92
C ILE A 329 -5.83 17.38 18.33
N LEU A 330 -4.87 17.93 19.09
CA LEU A 330 -4.90 19.34 19.48
C LEU A 330 -4.92 20.29 18.28
N PHE A 331 -4.13 19.98 17.26
CA PHE A 331 -4.10 20.71 16.00
C PHE A 331 -5.45 20.63 15.28
N SER A 332 -6.02 19.45 15.14
CA SER A 332 -7.31 19.22 14.48
C SER A 332 -8.46 19.95 15.18
N LYS A 333 -8.48 19.92 16.51
CA LYS A 333 -9.44 20.68 17.33
C LYS A 333 -9.28 22.18 17.16
N LYS A 334 -8.03 22.68 17.14
CA LYS A 334 -7.75 24.10 16.95
C LYS A 334 -8.14 24.58 15.56
N ILE A 335 -7.95 23.78 14.54
CA ILE A 335 -8.40 24.10 13.18
C ILE A 335 -9.89 24.35 13.15
N SER A 336 -10.70 23.47 13.76
CA SER A 336 -12.16 23.60 13.77
C SER A 336 -12.66 24.89 14.43
N THR A 337 -11.91 25.40 15.39
CA THR A 337 -12.29 26.62 16.15
C THR A 337 -11.70 27.91 15.56
N SER A 338 -10.60 27.81 14.81
CA SER A 338 -9.84 28.97 14.32
C SER A 338 -10.06 29.26 12.84
N ILE A 339 -10.64 28.33 12.09
CA ILE A 339 -10.81 28.43 10.64
C ILE A 339 -12.29 28.29 10.28
N ASN A 340 -12.77 29.16 9.40
CA ASN A 340 -14.14 29.02 8.83
C ASN A 340 -14.15 27.90 7.78
N LEU A 341 -14.19 26.64 8.25
CA LEU A 341 -14.20 25.47 7.38
C LEU A 341 -15.56 25.28 6.70
N SER A 342 -15.54 25.10 5.38
CA SER A 342 -16.73 24.78 4.59
C SER A 342 -16.76 23.31 4.14
N CYS A 343 -15.59 22.71 3.88
CA CYS A 343 -15.49 21.32 3.44
C CYS A 343 -14.10 20.75 3.74
N ILE A 344 -14.04 19.44 4.00
CA ILE A 344 -12.81 18.66 4.11
C ILE A 344 -12.79 17.64 2.98
N ILE A 345 -11.69 17.57 2.24
CA ILE A 345 -11.51 16.56 1.19
C ILE A 345 -10.28 15.70 1.50
N SER A 346 -10.42 14.39 1.35
CA SER A 346 -9.36 13.42 1.61
C SER A 346 -9.29 12.35 0.52
N LEU A 347 -8.13 11.74 0.36
CA LEU A 347 -7.92 10.60 -0.54
C LEU A 347 -8.13 9.26 0.18
N ASN A 348 -8.11 9.26 1.49
CA ASN A 348 -8.38 8.10 2.33
C ASN A 348 -8.94 8.55 3.69
N ILE A 349 -9.38 7.59 4.49
CA ILE A 349 -9.90 7.80 5.86
C ILE A 349 -9.14 6.99 6.90
N ILE A 350 -8.12 6.25 6.50
CA ILE A 350 -7.42 5.28 7.35
C ILE A 350 -6.07 5.78 7.87
N GLY A 351 -5.57 6.87 7.31
CA GLY A 351 -4.34 7.51 7.77
C GLY A 351 -4.49 8.26 9.09
N GLU A 352 -3.40 8.44 9.80
CA GLU A 352 -3.36 9.14 11.09
C GLU A 352 -3.94 10.57 11.00
N THR A 353 -3.55 11.32 9.95
CA THR A 353 -3.99 12.70 9.71
C THR A 353 -5.49 12.76 9.44
N GLU A 354 -5.95 11.90 8.55
CA GLU A 354 -7.35 11.86 8.14
C GLU A 354 -8.26 11.47 9.31
N LYS A 355 -7.89 10.42 10.07
CA LYS A 355 -8.63 10.00 11.26
C LYS A 355 -8.76 11.12 12.29
N ALA A 356 -7.64 11.78 12.63
CA ALA A 356 -7.66 12.84 13.64
C ALA A 356 -8.47 14.06 13.18
N VAL A 357 -8.26 14.50 11.91
CA VAL A 357 -8.97 15.68 11.40
C VAL A 357 -10.46 15.41 11.22
N LEU A 358 -10.85 14.26 10.66
CA LEU A 358 -12.27 13.92 10.45
C LEU A 358 -13.01 13.73 11.77
N ASN A 359 -12.42 13.06 12.77
CA ASN A 359 -13.03 12.83 14.08
C ASN A 359 -13.22 14.15 14.87
N GLN A 360 -12.26 15.07 14.82
CA GLN A 360 -12.37 16.36 15.53
C GLN A 360 -13.26 17.36 14.80
N ASN A 361 -13.67 17.09 13.56
CA ASN A 361 -14.47 17.97 12.70
C ASN A 361 -15.73 17.27 12.19
N GLU A 362 -16.44 16.55 13.07
CA GLU A 362 -17.63 15.76 12.68
C GLU A 362 -18.75 16.60 12.02
N LYS A 363 -18.91 17.85 12.42
CA LYS A 363 -19.94 18.75 11.89
C LYS A 363 -19.59 19.38 10.54
N ILE A 364 -18.32 19.30 10.12
CA ILE A 364 -17.87 19.87 8.85
C ILE A 364 -18.11 18.84 7.74
N PRO A 365 -18.77 19.21 6.62
CA PRO A 365 -18.94 18.30 5.49
C PRO A 365 -17.60 17.76 4.98
N SER A 366 -17.56 16.47 4.67
CA SER A 366 -16.35 15.81 4.15
C SER A 366 -16.65 15.05 2.85
N ILE A 367 -15.64 15.00 1.98
CA ILE A 367 -15.68 14.24 0.73
C ILE A 367 -14.46 13.32 0.69
N LEU A 368 -14.70 12.02 0.60
CA LEU A 368 -13.68 11.05 0.23
C LEU A 368 -13.58 11.02 -1.29
N LEU A 369 -12.41 11.30 -1.86
CA LEU A 369 -12.16 11.22 -3.29
C LEU A 369 -11.54 9.87 -3.64
N GLU A 370 -12.18 9.11 -4.51
CA GLU A 370 -11.60 7.90 -5.10
C GLU A 370 -10.28 8.24 -5.80
N HIS A 371 -9.21 7.51 -5.48
CA HIS A 371 -7.87 7.85 -5.95
C HIS A 371 -7.09 6.68 -6.58
N GLY A 372 -7.64 5.46 -6.54
CA GLY A 372 -7.05 4.25 -7.09
C GLY A 372 -8.03 3.48 -7.97
N PHE A 373 -7.50 2.73 -8.93
CA PHE A 373 -8.28 1.79 -9.71
C PHE A 373 -8.67 0.62 -8.80
N THR A 374 -9.96 0.43 -8.58
CA THR A 374 -10.49 -0.54 -7.61
C THR A 374 -11.29 -1.62 -8.33
N ASN A 375 -11.30 -2.81 -7.75
CA ASN A 375 -12.14 -3.91 -8.22
C ASN A 375 -13.57 -3.69 -7.76
N TYR A 376 -14.42 -3.45 -8.70
CA TYR A 376 -15.86 -3.44 -8.46
C TYR A 376 -16.45 -4.76 -8.94
N VAL A 377 -16.03 -5.86 -8.28
CA VAL A 377 -16.42 -7.24 -8.59
C VAL A 377 -17.07 -7.83 -7.35
N PRO A 378 -18.34 -8.27 -7.42
CA PRO A 378 -19.08 -8.78 -6.26
C PRO A 378 -18.36 -9.92 -5.52
N GLU A 379 -17.66 -10.78 -6.23
CA GLU A 379 -16.88 -11.91 -5.67
C GLU A 379 -15.73 -11.44 -4.78
N LEU A 380 -15.31 -10.17 -4.93
CA LEU A 380 -14.23 -9.56 -4.17
C LEU A 380 -14.71 -8.58 -3.10
N SER A 381 -16.01 -8.43 -2.90
CA SER A 381 -16.60 -7.45 -1.98
C SER A 381 -16.10 -7.57 -0.53
N GLN A 382 -15.69 -8.77 -0.11
CA GLN A 382 -15.08 -8.99 1.21
C GLN A 382 -13.76 -8.22 1.40
N PHE A 383 -13.10 -7.81 0.30
CA PHE A 383 -11.84 -7.05 0.32
C PHE A 383 -12.05 -5.53 0.27
N ASP A 384 -13.30 -5.06 0.10
CA ASP A 384 -13.60 -3.62 -0.08
C ASP A 384 -13.30 -2.78 1.17
N VAL A 385 -13.24 -3.42 2.34
CA VAL A 385 -12.84 -2.75 3.59
C VAL A 385 -11.45 -2.14 3.47
N SER A 386 -10.55 -2.76 2.70
CA SER A 386 -9.21 -2.23 2.47
C SER A 386 -9.18 -1.03 1.52
N SER A 387 -10.13 -0.93 0.59
CA SER A 387 -10.28 0.22 -0.30
C SER A 387 -10.90 1.45 0.38
N MET A 388 -11.56 1.26 1.53
CA MET A 388 -12.21 2.30 2.35
C MET A 388 -13.42 2.99 1.70
N TYR A 389 -13.72 2.71 0.46
CA TYR A 389 -14.76 3.43 -0.28
C TYR A 389 -16.18 3.11 0.20
N SER A 390 -16.35 2.10 1.03
CA SER A 390 -17.61 1.77 1.71
C SER A 390 -17.76 2.42 3.11
N SER A 391 -16.74 3.08 3.64
CA SER A 391 -16.66 3.54 5.03
C SER A 391 -16.34 5.02 5.18
N PHE A 392 -16.86 5.88 4.31
CA PHE A 392 -16.65 7.33 4.37
C PHE A 392 -17.67 8.02 5.31
N LYS A 393 -17.37 9.25 5.74
CA LYS A 393 -18.17 10.00 6.69
C LYS A 393 -19.46 10.58 6.07
N ASP A 394 -19.36 11.52 5.14
CA ASP A 394 -20.51 12.25 4.58
C ASP A 394 -20.76 11.92 3.12
N LYS A 395 -19.78 12.17 2.25
CA LYS A 395 -19.89 11.91 0.81
C LYS A 395 -18.66 11.25 0.24
N ILE A 396 -18.85 10.53 -0.87
CA ILE A 396 -17.78 9.97 -1.68
C ILE A 396 -17.88 10.53 -3.10
N ALA A 397 -16.75 10.91 -3.67
CA ALA A 397 -16.61 11.33 -5.06
C ALA A 397 -15.95 10.22 -5.87
N LEU A 398 -16.70 9.59 -6.77
CA LEU A 398 -16.34 8.43 -7.56
C LEU A 398 -15.98 8.79 -8.99
N TRP A 399 -15.22 7.90 -9.62
CA TRP A 399 -14.77 8.07 -11.00
C TRP A 399 -15.88 7.88 -12.04
N GLY A 400 -16.89 7.04 -11.76
CA GLY A 400 -17.94 6.77 -12.73
C GLY A 400 -19.18 6.09 -12.17
N ASN A 401 -20.09 5.75 -13.07
CA ASN A 401 -21.36 5.11 -12.70
C ASN A 401 -21.20 3.65 -12.30
N THR A 402 -20.23 2.92 -12.86
CA THR A 402 -19.92 1.54 -12.46
C THR A 402 -19.63 1.46 -10.96
N GLN A 403 -18.81 2.39 -10.46
CA GLN A 403 -18.47 2.48 -9.03
C GLN A 403 -19.67 2.83 -8.17
N LYS A 404 -20.49 3.78 -8.65
CA LYS A 404 -21.72 4.18 -7.98
C LYS A 404 -22.68 3.01 -7.82
N GLU A 405 -22.99 2.32 -8.92
CA GLU A 405 -23.89 1.17 -8.94
C GLU A 405 -23.37 0.05 -8.01
N TYR A 406 -22.09 -0.21 -8.04
CA TYR A 406 -21.46 -1.21 -7.17
C TYR A 406 -21.65 -0.86 -5.69
N LEU A 407 -21.33 0.37 -5.26
CA LEU A 407 -21.48 0.79 -3.86
C LEU A 407 -22.92 0.77 -3.40
N MET A 408 -23.86 1.16 -4.25
CA MET A 408 -25.29 1.09 -3.94
C MET A 408 -25.76 -0.36 -3.78
N ASN A 409 -25.34 -1.26 -4.67
CA ASN A 409 -25.83 -2.63 -4.70
C ASN A 409 -25.13 -3.54 -3.67
N GLN A 410 -23.80 -3.41 -3.48
CA GLN A 410 -23.04 -4.29 -2.60
C GLN A 410 -22.96 -3.77 -1.15
N HIS A 411 -22.98 -2.44 -0.96
CA HIS A 411 -22.80 -1.82 0.35
C HIS A 411 -24.00 -1.00 0.81
N ALA A 412 -25.09 -1.00 0.05
CA ALA A 412 -26.33 -0.26 0.35
C ALA A 412 -26.08 1.25 0.65
N ILE A 413 -25.06 1.85 -0.01
CA ILE A 413 -24.76 3.28 0.16
C ILE A 413 -25.87 4.09 -0.50
N PRO A 414 -26.50 5.05 0.22
CA PRO A 414 -27.53 5.91 -0.34
C PRO A 414 -26.99 6.79 -1.49
N GLU A 415 -27.79 6.94 -2.55
CA GLU A 415 -27.39 7.69 -3.75
C GLU A 415 -26.97 9.13 -3.45
N GLU A 416 -27.66 9.80 -2.53
CA GLU A 416 -27.39 11.19 -2.13
C GLU A 416 -26.02 11.38 -1.47
N LYS A 417 -25.37 10.30 -1.02
CA LYS A 417 -24.00 10.32 -0.50
C LYS A 417 -22.94 10.16 -1.58
N ILE A 418 -23.34 9.83 -2.81
CA ILE A 418 -22.41 9.54 -3.91
C ILE A 418 -22.38 10.70 -4.90
N LEU A 419 -21.17 11.15 -5.21
CA LEU A 419 -20.90 12.15 -6.26
C LEU A 419 -20.15 11.46 -7.39
N THR A 420 -20.66 11.53 -8.61
CA THR A 420 -19.98 10.96 -9.78
C THR A 420 -19.26 12.09 -10.52
N VAL A 421 -17.98 12.27 -10.25
CA VAL A 421 -17.19 13.43 -10.72
C VAL A 421 -16.18 13.07 -11.81
N GLY A 422 -15.80 11.82 -11.92
CA GLY A 422 -14.69 11.38 -12.75
C GLY A 422 -13.37 11.33 -11.97
N SER A 423 -12.27 11.16 -12.68
CA SER A 423 -10.94 11.04 -12.07
C SER A 423 -10.07 12.27 -12.33
N PRO A 424 -9.99 13.23 -11.38
CA PRO A 424 -9.22 14.47 -11.56
C PRO A 424 -7.72 14.23 -11.83
N ARG A 425 -7.15 13.16 -11.24
CA ARG A 425 -5.75 12.82 -11.45
C ARG A 425 -5.42 12.38 -12.88
N HIS A 426 -6.43 11.92 -13.63
CA HIS A 426 -6.26 11.44 -14.99
C HIS A 426 -6.55 12.49 -16.07
N ASP A 427 -7.04 13.68 -15.72
CA ASP A 427 -7.32 14.74 -16.70
C ASP A 427 -6.10 15.09 -17.56
N ILE A 428 -4.90 15.04 -16.98
CA ILE A 428 -3.65 15.28 -17.68
C ILE A 428 -3.36 14.27 -18.80
N PHE A 429 -3.84 13.01 -18.66
CA PHE A 429 -3.67 11.96 -19.66
C PHE A 429 -4.50 12.23 -20.92
N PHE A 430 -5.68 12.80 -20.77
CA PHE A 430 -6.54 13.18 -21.89
C PHE A 430 -6.01 14.40 -22.65
N LYS A 431 -5.28 15.30 -21.97
CA LYS A 431 -4.75 16.54 -22.58
C LYS A 431 -3.46 16.34 -23.37
N ASN A 432 -2.67 15.33 -23.02
CA ASN A 432 -1.32 15.13 -23.53
C ASN A 432 -1.19 13.95 -24.50
N MET A 433 -2.20 13.65 -25.33
CA MET A 433 -2.11 12.58 -26.32
C MET A 433 -1.14 12.96 -27.45
N THR A 434 0.07 12.37 -27.46
CA THR A 434 1.04 12.51 -28.56
C THR A 434 1.27 11.17 -29.23
N SER A 435 1.43 11.16 -30.55
CA SER A 435 1.81 9.96 -31.30
C SER A 435 3.32 9.99 -31.59
N ASN A 436 4.04 8.97 -31.15
CA ASN A 436 5.45 8.79 -31.51
C ASN A 436 5.59 7.81 -32.69
N ASN A 437 6.16 8.27 -33.79
CA ASN A 437 6.55 7.42 -34.94
C ASN A 437 8.04 7.07 -34.81
N THR A 438 8.36 6.00 -34.09
CA THR A 438 9.72 5.46 -34.05
C THR A 438 9.83 4.21 -34.92
N ARG A 439 11.00 3.99 -35.53
CA ARG A 439 11.27 2.77 -36.34
C ARG A 439 11.34 1.48 -35.50
N LYS A 440 11.59 1.61 -34.18
CA LYS A 440 11.77 0.49 -33.27
C LYS A 440 10.57 0.45 -32.31
N LYS A 441 9.86 -0.69 -32.27
CA LYS A 441 8.73 -0.85 -31.34
C LYS A 441 9.23 -0.91 -29.90
N THR A 442 8.60 -0.16 -29.02
CA THR A 442 8.92 -0.12 -27.60
C THR A 442 7.83 -0.84 -26.79
N ILE A 443 8.24 -1.83 -26.01
CA ILE A 443 7.37 -2.55 -25.06
C ILE A 443 7.66 -2.03 -23.68
N LEU A 444 6.62 -1.56 -23.01
CA LEU A 444 6.68 -1.16 -21.61
C LEU A 444 6.09 -2.27 -20.73
N ILE A 445 6.90 -2.81 -19.83
CA ILE A 445 6.47 -3.83 -18.86
C ILE A 445 6.33 -3.16 -17.49
N THR A 446 5.16 -3.27 -16.88
CA THR A 446 4.85 -2.73 -15.56
C THR A 446 4.51 -3.88 -14.60
N PRO A 447 5.52 -4.42 -13.91
CA PRO A 447 5.28 -5.48 -12.92
C PRO A 447 4.61 -4.89 -11.67
N GLY A 448 3.60 -5.57 -11.15
CA GLY A 448 3.05 -5.30 -9.83
C GLY A 448 4.10 -5.52 -8.75
N GLN A 449 3.98 -4.81 -7.65
CA GLN A 449 4.87 -5.00 -6.51
C GLN A 449 4.36 -6.13 -5.61
N PHE A 450 5.29 -6.81 -4.93
CA PHE A 450 5.01 -7.95 -4.05
C PHE A 450 4.70 -7.58 -2.60
N ASP A 451 4.64 -6.32 -2.27
CA ASP A 451 4.43 -5.85 -0.90
C ASP A 451 3.28 -4.84 -0.80
N GLU A 452 2.28 -5.05 -1.61
CA GLU A 452 1.01 -4.33 -1.46
C GLU A 452 0.42 -4.60 -0.08
N PRO A 453 -0.18 -3.60 0.58
CA PRO A 453 -0.73 -3.74 1.92
C PRO A 453 -1.79 -4.82 2.08
N ASN A 454 -2.30 -5.33 0.99
CA ASN A 454 -3.49 -6.18 0.98
C ASN A 454 -3.20 -7.64 0.63
N ALA A 455 -1.94 -7.99 0.37
CA ALA A 455 -1.60 -9.35 -0.01
C ALA A 455 -0.34 -9.86 0.68
N VAL A 456 -0.35 -11.13 1.01
CA VAL A 456 0.85 -11.88 1.39
C VAL A 456 1.20 -12.77 0.21
N TYR A 457 2.40 -12.57 -0.30
CA TYR A 457 2.90 -13.40 -1.37
C TYR A 457 3.64 -14.58 -0.80
N ASP A 458 3.17 -15.76 -1.18
CA ASP A 458 3.84 -17.01 -0.89
C ASP A 458 5.12 -17.18 -1.74
N THR A 459 5.95 -18.13 -1.35
CA THR A 459 7.18 -18.47 -2.05
C THR A 459 6.91 -18.87 -3.51
N ASN A 460 5.79 -19.57 -3.77
CA ASN A 460 5.39 -19.99 -5.11
C ASN A 460 5.05 -18.82 -6.02
N SER A 461 4.46 -17.74 -5.50
CA SER A 461 4.22 -16.50 -6.25
C SER A 461 5.52 -15.92 -6.79
N PHE A 462 6.56 -15.85 -5.97
CA PHE A 462 7.88 -15.39 -6.40
C PHE A 462 8.49 -16.29 -7.47
N ILE A 463 8.38 -17.62 -7.31
CA ILE A 463 8.89 -18.59 -8.27
C ILE A 463 8.18 -18.42 -9.63
N LYS A 464 6.85 -18.37 -9.63
CA LYS A 464 6.05 -18.15 -10.85
C LYS A 464 6.42 -16.84 -11.56
N TYR A 465 6.61 -15.79 -10.79
CA TYR A 465 7.00 -14.48 -11.32
C TYR A 465 8.35 -14.52 -12.00
N GLU A 466 9.33 -15.18 -11.38
CA GLU A 466 10.66 -15.34 -11.96
C GLU A 466 10.61 -16.16 -13.25
N LEU A 467 9.88 -17.27 -13.27
CA LEU A 467 9.69 -18.11 -14.45
C LEU A 467 8.99 -17.35 -15.59
N LEU A 468 7.98 -16.54 -15.25
CA LEU A 468 7.31 -15.68 -16.23
C LEU A 468 8.28 -14.68 -16.86
N PHE A 469 9.11 -14.00 -16.07
CA PHE A 469 10.12 -13.09 -16.63
C PHE A 469 11.14 -13.80 -17.52
N GLN A 470 11.61 -14.98 -17.12
CA GLN A 470 12.52 -15.78 -17.95
C GLN A 470 11.89 -16.10 -19.30
N LYS A 471 10.64 -16.58 -19.29
CA LYS A 471 9.88 -16.92 -20.52
C LYS A 471 9.65 -15.66 -21.38
N LEU A 472 9.16 -14.58 -20.77
CA LEU A 472 8.84 -13.32 -21.45
C LEU A 472 10.08 -12.71 -22.13
N PHE A 473 11.18 -12.55 -21.41
CA PHE A 473 12.39 -11.95 -21.96
C PHE A 473 13.05 -12.84 -23.01
N SER A 474 13.00 -14.17 -22.84
CA SER A 474 13.47 -15.11 -23.88
C SER A 474 12.72 -14.93 -25.19
N ILE A 475 11.39 -14.78 -25.15
CA ILE A 475 10.58 -14.56 -26.35
C ILE A 475 10.87 -13.17 -26.95
N LEU A 476 10.92 -12.13 -26.14
CA LEU A 476 11.15 -10.75 -26.60
C LEU A 476 12.52 -10.60 -27.28
N LYS A 477 13.56 -11.28 -26.82
CA LYS A 477 14.89 -11.29 -27.47
C LYS A 477 14.89 -11.88 -28.88
N GLN A 478 13.96 -12.77 -29.17
CA GLN A 478 13.86 -13.40 -30.49
C GLN A 478 13.12 -12.52 -31.51
N ILE A 479 12.41 -11.47 -31.04
CA ILE A 479 11.65 -10.58 -31.92
C ILE A 479 12.55 -9.39 -32.34
N PRO A 480 12.85 -9.24 -33.66
CA PRO A 480 13.72 -8.17 -34.13
C PRO A 480 13.09 -6.78 -33.99
N ASN A 481 13.92 -5.76 -33.83
CA ASN A 481 13.52 -4.36 -33.78
C ASN A 481 12.57 -4.00 -32.60
N ILE A 482 12.71 -4.70 -31.46
CA ILE A 482 12.00 -4.40 -30.21
C ILE A 482 12.95 -3.78 -29.20
N SER A 483 12.45 -2.79 -28.44
CA SER A 483 13.07 -2.25 -27.22
C SER A 483 12.18 -2.57 -26.04
N THR A 484 12.75 -3.16 -25.01
CA THR A 484 12.01 -3.49 -23.78
C THR A 484 12.42 -2.57 -22.64
N ILE A 485 11.44 -1.96 -22.00
CA ILE A 485 11.60 -1.13 -20.81
C ILE A 485 10.78 -1.75 -19.70
N VAL A 486 11.39 -1.96 -18.53
CA VAL A 486 10.66 -2.36 -17.32
C VAL A 486 10.53 -1.15 -16.40
N LYS A 487 9.29 -0.77 -16.10
CA LYS A 487 8.97 0.34 -15.20
C LYS A 487 8.51 -0.20 -13.86
N LEU A 488 9.40 -0.14 -12.87
CA LEU A 488 9.08 -0.52 -11.51
C LEU A 488 8.21 0.55 -10.82
N HIS A 489 7.42 0.14 -9.86
CA HIS A 489 6.66 1.05 -9.01
C HIS A 489 7.60 2.05 -8.31
N PRO A 490 7.22 3.32 -8.14
CA PRO A 490 8.09 4.34 -7.53
C PRO A 490 8.42 4.08 -6.06
N SER A 491 7.68 3.22 -5.37
CA SER A 491 8.00 2.78 -4.02
C SER A 491 9.40 2.14 -3.95
N GLN A 492 10.12 2.41 -2.87
CA GLN A 492 11.47 1.85 -2.63
C GLN A 492 11.44 0.65 -1.67
N GLN A 493 10.36 -0.10 -1.67
CA GLN A 493 10.19 -1.25 -0.82
C GLN A 493 11.13 -2.41 -1.19
N LYS A 494 11.36 -3.32 -0.23
CA LYS A 494 12.31 -4.45 -0.35
C LYS A 494 12.06 -5.29 -1.62
N ASN A 495 10.80 -5.51 -1.98
CA ASN A 495 10.45 -6.37 -3.10
C ASN A 495 10.73 -5.75 -4.48
N ASN A 496 10.74 -4.41 -4.59
CA ASN A 496 11.23 -3.75 -5.80
C ASN A 496 12.73 -4.00 -6.01
N LEU A 497 13.51 -4.07 -4.95
CA LEU A 497 14.93 -4.46 -5.04
C LEU A 497 15.10 -5.91 -5.49
N TYR A 498 14.22 -6.79 -5.02
CA TYR A 498 14.19 -8.19 -5.45
C TYR A 498 13.88 -8.31 -6.95
N LEU A 499 12.80 -7.69 -7.42
CA LEU A 499 12.44 -7.65 -8.83
C LEU A 499 13.57 -7.10 -9.71
N LYS A 500 14.20 -6.01 -9.30
CA LYS A 500 15.33 -5.43 -10.02
C LYS A 500 16.49 -6.41 -10.15
N LYS A 501 16.84 -7.12 -9.08
CA LYS A 501 17.90 -8.14 -9.08
C LYS A 501 17.57 -9.31 -10.02
N ILE A 502 16.32 -9.81 -9.98
CA ILE A 502 15.86 -10.89 -10.86
C ILE A 502 15.96 -10.47 -12.32
N ILE A 503 15.39 -9.32 -12.68
CA ILE A 503 15.37 -8.80 -14.05
C ILE A 503 16.81 -8.67 -14.57
N GLN A 504 17.71 -8.05 -13.80
CA GLN A 504 19.10 -7.87 -14.17
C GLN A 504 19.88 -9.18 -14.29
N ARG A 505 19.51 -10.20 -13.50
CA ARG A 505 20.11 -11.54 -13.59
C ARG A 505 19.68 -12.27 -14.87
N ILE A 506 18.41 -12.14 -15.26
CA ILE A 506 17.87 -12.78 -16.46
C ILE A 506 18.36 -12.06 -17.72
N ASP A 507 18.33 -10.73 -17.70
CA ASP A 507 18.76 -9.90 -18.83
C ASP A 507 19.37 -8.57 -18.33
N PRO A 508 20.72 -8.48 -18.28
CA PRO A 508 21.39 -7.26 -17.82
C PRO A 508 21.21 -6.05 -18.74
N ASP A 509 20.82 -6.26 -20.01
CA ASP A 509 20.66 -5.19 -21.00
C ASP A 509 19.28 -4.53 -20.96
N ILE A 510 18.34 -5.05 -20.18
CA ILE A 510 17.00 -4.47 -20.02
C ILE A 510 17.07 -3.13 -19.30
N ILE A 511 16.42 -2.14 -19.88
CA ILE A 511 16.30 -0.81 -19.31
C ILE A 511 15.27 -0.85 -18.16
N ILE A 512 15.74 -0.63 -16.93
CA ILE A 512 14.87 -0.53 -15.74
C ILE A 512 14.71 0.94 -15.36
N LYS A 513 13.46 1.41 -15.30
CA LYS A 513 13.09 2.75 -14.85
C LYS A 513 12.24 2.66 -13.58
N GLN A 514 12.38 3.63 -12.66
CA GLN A 514 11.59 3.66 -11.43
C GLN A 514 11.01 5.04 -11.12
N SER A 515 11.80 6.10 -11.27
CA SER A 515 11.44 7.46 -10.83
C SER A 515 10.82 8.35 -11.92
N THR A 516 10.78 7.89 -13.18
CA THR A 516 10.22 8.66 -14.31
C THR A 516 8.69 8.69 -14.23
N PRO A 517 8.02 9.78 -14.64
CA PRO A 517 6.56 9.83 -14.72
C PRO A 517 6.03 8.69 -15.62
N ILE A 518 4.97 8.04 -15.18
CA ILE A 518 4.40 6.90 -15.93
C ILE A 518 3.79 7.33 -17.25
N ILE A 519 3.24 8.54 -17.32
CA ILE A 519 2.63 9.08 -18.53
C ILE A 519 3.64 9.15 -19.68
N ASP A 520 4.87 9.59 -19.42
CA ASP A 520 5.92 9.71 -20.43
C ASP A 520 6.32 8.34 -21.00
N GLU A 521 6.38 7.34 -20.11
CA GLU A 521 6.72 5.97 -20.49
C GLU A 521 5.61 5.31 -21.33
N ILE A 522 4.35 5.48 -20.91
CA ILE A 522 3.22 4.93 -21.68
C ILE A 522 3.09 5.63 -23.03
N GLN A 523 3.26 6.94 -23.10
CA GLN A 523 3.21 7.67 -24.38
C GLN A 523 4.25 7.16 -25.37
N SER A 524 5.45 6.85 -24.88
CA SER A 524 6.56 6.40 -25.73
C SER A 524 6.49 4.92 -26.11
N CYS A 525 5.63 4.10 -25.50
CA CYS A 525 5.53 2.69 -25.84
C CYS A 525 4.50 2.40 -26.94
N ASP A 526 4.68 1.27 -27.64
CA ASP A 526 3.75 0.72 -28.63
C ASP A 526 2.86 -0.36 -28.03
N LEU A 527 3.30 -1.00 -26.95
CA LEU A 527 2.57 -2.02 -26.20
C LEU A 527 2.86 -1.85 -24.71
N LEU A 528 1.81 -1.84 -23.90
CA LEU A 528 1.89 -1.93 -22.45
C LEU A 528 1.61 -3.36 -21.99
N ILE A 529 2.54 -3.98 -21.28
CA ILE A 529 2.35 -5.27 -20.62
C ILE A 529 2.29 -5.02 -19.11
N ASN A 530 1.14 -5.28 -18.53
CA ASN A 530 0.96 -5.25 -17.09
C ASN A 530 1.05 -6.68 -16.55
N ILE A 531 1.90 -6.92 -15.56
CA ILE A 531 2.02 -8.21 -14.90
C ILE A 531 1.52 -8.04 -13.47
N PHE A 532 0.48 -8.78 -13.13
CA PHE A 532 -0.18 -8.58 -11.85
C PHE A 532 -0.22 -9.87 -11.04
N PRO A 533 0.47 -9.90 -9.91
CA PRO A 533 0.46 -11.07 -9.04
C PRO A 533 -0.79 -11.17 -8.18
N GLU A 534 -1.64 -10.14 -8.18
CA GLU A 534 -2.73 -9.94 -7.21
C GLU A 534 -4.13 -9.99 -7.79
N ILE A 535 -5.08 -9.83 -6.85
CA ILE A 535 -6.51 -9.73 -7.08
C ILE A 535 -6.92 -8.35 -7.64
N PHE A 536 -6.10 -7.30 -7.39
CA PHE A 536 -6.45 -5.90 -7.73
C PHE A 536 -5.76 -5.45 -9.03
N PRO A 537 -6.49 -4.86 -9.99
CA PRO A 537 -5.88 -4.36 -11.21
C PRO A 537 -5.04 -3.11 -10.94
N SER A 538 -3.94 -2.98 -11.66
CA SER A 538 -3.09 -1.79 -11.57
C SER A 538 -3.73 -0.57 -12.23
N THR A 539 -3.62 0.60 -11.62
CA THR A 539 -4.03 1.88 -12.21
C THR A 539 -3.35 2.14 -13.56
N VAL A 540 -2.13 1.63 -13.76
CA VAL A 540 -1.39 1.77 -15.01
C VAL A 540 -2.12 1.13 -16.21
N LEU A 541 -2.90 0.08 -15.97
CA LEU A 541 -3.74 -0.52 -17.00
C LEU A 541 -4.76 0.50 -17.55
N LEU A 542 -5.49 1.19 -16.65
CA LEU A 542 -6.43 2.24 -17.04
C LEU A 542 -5.71 3.41 -17.74
N GLU A 543 -4.55 3.82 -17.25
CA GLU A 543 -3.71 4.87 -17.85
C GLU A 543 -3.29 4.51 -19.28
N GLY A 544 -2.95 3.23 -19.54
CA GLY A 544 -2.67 2.70 -20.87
C GLY A 544 -3.88 2.79 -21.80
N LEU A 545 -5.08 2.43 -21.33
CA LEU A 545 -6.32 2.52 -22.08
C LEU A 545 -6.71 3.96 -22.41
N ILE A 546 -6.55 4.90 -21.47
CA ILE A 546 -6.77 6.35 -21.68
C ILE A 546 -5.87 6.86 -22.80
N LEU A 547 -4.59 6.46 -22.81
CA LEU A 547 -3.61 6.84 -23.83
C LEU A 547 -3.71 6.03 -25.13
N LYS A 548 -4.79 5.23 -25.28
CA LYS A 548 -5.10 4.44 -26.48
C LYS A 548 -3.97 3.49 -26.89
N LYS A 549 -3.31 2.87 -25.91
CA LYS A 549 -2.30 1.86 -26.15
C LYS A 549 -2.93 0.47 -26.19
N PRO A 550 -2.43 -0.46 -27.03
CA PRO A 550 -2.70 -1.88 -26.84
C PRO A 550 -2.18 -2.29 -25.46
N VAL A 551 -3.00 -2.98 -24.67
CA VAL A 551 -2.66 -3.43 -23.32
C VAL A 551 -2.78 -4.94 -23.24
N MET A 552 -1.73 -5.59 -22.73
CA MET A 552 -1.74 -7.00 -22.31
C MET A 552 -1.69 -7.04 -20.77
N ASN A 553 -2.57 -7.81 -20.17
CA ASN A 553 -2.56 -8.08 -18.73
C ASN A 553 -2.24 -9.55 -18.48
N ILE A 554 -1.17 -9.81 -17.72
CA ILE A 554 -0.74 -11.17 -17.37
C ILE A 554 -1.02 -11.41 -15.89
N SER A 555 -1.89 -12.38 -15.60
CA SER A 555 -2.19 -12.84 -14.25
C SER A 555 -1.34 -14.06 -13.89
N LEU A 556 -0.80 -14.12 -12.66
CA LEU A 556 -0.07 -15.30 -12.18
C LEU A 556 -1.00 -16.43 -11.70
N TYR A 557 -2.28 -16.17 -11.57
CA TYR A 557 -3.25 -17.12 -11.07
C TYR A 557 -4.53 -17.11 -11.89
N ASP A 558 -5.12 -18.29 -12.04
CA ASP A 558 -6.45 -18.43 -12.57
C ASP A 558 -7.47 -17.86 -11.58
N ARG A 559 -8.51 -17.23 -12.11
CA ARG A 559 -9.58 -16.60 -11.35
C ARG A 559 -10.95 -17.15 -11.76
N SER A 560 -11.85 -17.26 -10.81
CA SER A 560 -13.24 -17.64 -11.06
C SER A 560 -14.12 -16.48 -11.54
N TYR A 561 -13.57 -15.26 -11.65
CA TYR A 561 -14.24 -14.03 -12.06
C TYR A 561 -13.43 -13.28 -13.11
N ASN A 562 -14.11 -12.44 -13.88
CA ASN A 562 -13.49 -11.55 -14.85
C ASN A 562 -13.79 -10.09 -14.48
N PHE A 563 -12.78 -9.24 -14.66
CA PHE A 563 -12.96 -7.79 -14.56
C PHE A 563 -13.77 -7.26 -15.74
N GLU A 564 -14.37 -6.09 -15.57
CA GLU A 564 -15.17 -5.47 -16.63
C GLU A 564 -14.36 -5.17 -17.89
N PHE A 565 -13.11 -4.74 -17.75
CA PHE A 565 -12.20 -4.52 -18.88
C PHE A 565 -11.84 -5.81 -19.64
N GLU A 566 -11.92 -6.97 -19.00
CA GLU A 566 -11.74 -8.28 -19.61
C GLU A 566 -13.00 -8.72 -20.35
N LYS A 567 -14.17 -8.59 -19.71
CA LYS A 567 -15.48 -8.89 -20.32
C LYS A 567 -15.73 -8.07 -21.59
N ASN A 568 -15.21 -6.85 -21.62
CA ASN A 568 -15.33 -5.93 -22.75
C ASN A 568 -14.20 -6.08 -23.78
N GLU A 569 -13.32 -7.07 -23.63
CA GLU A 569 -12.15 -7.29 -24.48
C GLU A 569 -11.32 -6.00 -24.70
N SER A 570 -11.21 -5.19 -23.65
CA SER A 570 -10.48 -3.91 -23.69
C SER A 570 -8.98 -4.10 -23.53
N VAL A 571 -8.57 -5.23 -22.98
CA VAL A 571 -7.20 -5.69 -22.82
C VAL A 571 -7.07 -7.13 -23.28
N LEU A 572 -5.89 -7.55 -23.70
CA LEU A 572 -5.57 -8.95 -23.91
C LEU A 572 -5.16 -9.53 -22.55
N SER A 573 -6.10 -10.20 -21.86
CA SER A 573 -5.82 -10.88 -20.58
C SER A 573 -5.40 -12.31 -20.83
N ILE A 574 -4.28 -12.71 -20.22
CA ILE A 574 -3.75 -14.08 -20.24
C ILE A 574 -3.29 -14.48 -18.84
N THR A 575 -3.17 -15.78 -18.62
CA THR A 575 -2.56 -16.37 -17.43
C THR A 575 -1.10 -16.78 -17.71
N ASP A 576 -0.37 -17.18 -16.68
CA ASP A 576 1.02 -17.68 -16.82
C ASP A 576 1.10 -19.01 -17.59
N THR A 577 -0.02 -19.74 -17.68
CA THR A 577 -0.14 -21.03 -18.38
C THR A 577 -0.45 -20.89 -19.88
N ASP A 578 -0.93 -19.71 -20.32
CA ASP A 578 -1.29 -19.48 -21.71
C ASP A 578 -0.07 -19.43 -22.65
N ASP A 579 -0.31 -19.61 -23.96
CA ASP A 579 0.72 -19.45 -24.99
C ASP A 579 1.15 -17.97 -25.12
N LEU A 580 2.13 -17.60 -24.32
CA LEU A 580 2.65 -16.24 -24.25
C LEU A 580 3.25 -15.79 -25.58
N GLU A 581 3.92 -16.68 -26.33
CA GLU A 581 4.57 -16.32 -27.58
C GLU A 581 3.55 -15.97 -28.67
N THR A 582 2.53 -16.82 -28.85
CA THR A 582 1.45 -16.57 -29.82
C THR A 582 0.69 -15.29 -29.48
N ASN A 583 0.36 -15.08 -28.21
CA ASN A 583 -0.34 -13.88 -27.76
C ASN A 583 0.49 -12.60 -27.93
N LEU A 584 1.79 -12.64 -27.64
CA LEU A 584 2.70 -11.52 -27.90
C LEU A 584 2.81 -11.19 -29.38
N LYS A 585 3.00 -12.19 -30.24
CA LYS A 585 3.05 -11.98 -31.70
C LYS A 585 1.74 -11.40 -32.23
N LYS A 586 0.59 -11.90 -31.75
CA LYS A 586 -0.73 -11.39 -32.14
C LYS A 586 -0.88 -9.91 -31.78
N ILE A 587 -0.63 -9.54 -30.51
CA ILE A 587 -0.80 -8.14 -30.07
C ILE A 587 0.24 -7.21 -30.68
N LEU A 588 1.42 -7.68 -31.08
CA LEU A 588 2.49 -6.84 -31.66
C LEU A 588 2.33 -6.63 -33.17
N PHE A 589 1.76 -7.59 -33.90
CA PHE A 589 1.84 -7.59 -35.36
C PHE A 589 0.48 -7.66 -36.06
N ASP A 590 -0.60 -8.04 -35.39
CA ASP A 590 -1.95 -8.00 -35.96
C ASP A 590 -2.58 -6.62 -35.76
N ASN A 591 -2.45 -5.76 -36.78
CA ASN A 591 -2.97 -4.40 -36.71
C ASN A 591 -4.49 -4.34 -36.54
N LYS A 592 -5.24 -5.34 -37.07
CA LYS A 592 -6.69 -5.39 -36.89
C LYS A 592 -7.04 -5.70 -35.44
N PHE A 593 -6.35 -6.64 -34.85
CA PHE A 593 -6.52 -6.99 -33.43
C PHE A 593 -6.17 -5.81 -32.52
N GLN A 594 -5.02 -5.15 -32.76
CA GLN A 594 -4.64 -3.93 -32.00
C GLN A 594 -5.72 -2.84 -32.09
N SER A 595 -6.22 -2.56 -33.31
CA SER A 595 -7.25 -1.55 -33.53
C SER A 595 -8.53 -1.90 -32.77
N THR A 596 -8.92 -3.17 -32.73
CA THR A 596 -10.08 -3.65 -31.98
C THR A 596 -9.89 -3.45 -30.47
N LEU A 597 -8.73 -3.83 -29.91
CA LEU A 597 -8.42 -3.61 -28.50
C LEU A 597 -8.47 -2.13 -28.12
N ILE A 598 -7.85 -1.26 -28.93
CA ILE A 598 -7.86 0.19 -28.69
C ILE A 598 -9.28 0.76 -28.74
N GLN A 599 -10.10 0.32 -29.69
CA GLN A 599 -11.49 0.75 -29.82
C GLN A 599 -12.32 0.31 -28.61
N ASN A 600 -12.17 -0.94 -28.18
CA ASN A 600 -12.85 -1.47 -26.99
C ASN A 600 -12.36 -0.76 -25.73
N GLY A 601 -11.05 -0.54 -25.59
CA GLY A 601 -10.46 0.21 -24.50
C GLY A 601 -11.00 1.66 -24.41
N THR A 602 -11.17 2.32 -25.57
CA THR A 602 -11.76 3.66 -25.61
C THR A 602 -13.23 3.65 -25.14
N LYS A 603 -14.01 2.65 -25.56
CA LYS A 603 -15.40 2.48 -25.10
C LYS A 603 -15.46 2.22 -23.59
N TYR A 604 -14.57 1.33 -23.08
CA TYR A 604 -14.48 1.04 -21.68
C TYR A 604 -14.13 2.28 -20.85
N VAL A 605 -13.11 3.05 -21.24
CA VAL A 605 -12.71 4.29 -20.55
C VAL A 605 -13.89 5.28 -20.46
N ASN A 606 -14.63 5.47 -21.56
CA ASN A 606 -15.78 6.37 -21.59
C ASN A 606 -16.99 5.88 -20.76
N HIS A 607 -17.08 4.57 -20.52
CA HIS A 607 -18.07 3.99 -19.63
C HIS A 607 -17.63 4.05 -18.16
N TYR A 608 -16.37 3.71 -17.90
CA TYR A 608 -15.81 3.61 -16.55
C TYR A 608 -15.54 4.98 -15.91
N LEU A 609 -15.17 6.00 -16.69
CA LEU A 609 -14.89 7.35 -16.20
C LEU A 609 -16.00 8.32 -16.63
N SER A 610 -16.58 9.01 -15.67
CA SER A 610 -17.39 10.19 -15.93
C SER A 610 -16.48 11.41 -16.21
N ASN A 611 -16.98 12.33 -17.02
CA ASN A 611 -16.29 13.59 -17.34
C ASN A 611 -14.81 13.42 -17.77
N PRO A 612 -14.48 12.54 -18.76
CA PRO A 612 -13.10 12.30 -19.16
C PRO A 612 -12.38 13.59 -19.57
N GLY A 613 -11.25 13.92 -18.91
CA GLY A 613 -10.48 15.15 -19.12
C GLY A 613 -11.05 16.41 -18.49
N HIS A 614 -12.22 16.33 -17.83
CA HIS A 614 -12.93 17.45 -17.18
C HIS A 614 -13.36 17.13 -15.73
N ALA A 615 -12.86 16.05 -15.16
CA ALA A 615 -13.20 15.63 -13.80
C ALA A 615 -12.78 16.67 -12.75
N SER A 616 -11.66 17.36 -12.96
CA SER A 616 -11.18 18.45 -12.11
C SER A 616 -12.16 19.63 -12.09
N GLU A 617 -12.74 19.98 -13.22
CA GLU A 617 -13.73 21.07 -13.33
C GLU A 617 -15.02 20.69 -12.58
N GLU A 618 -15.48 19.46 -12.74
CA GLU A 618 -16.69 18.97 -12.08
C GLU A 618 -16.51 18.89 -10.56
N LEU A 619 -15.40 18.32 -10.07
CA LEU A 619 -15.12 18.30 -8.64
C LEU A 619 -14.95 19.71 -8.06
N ALA A 620 -14.31 20.63 -8.79
CA ALA A 620 -14.20 22.02 -8.38
C ALA A 620 -15.58 22.69 -8.30
N ARG A 621 -16.50 22.41 -9.25
CA ARG A 621 -17.88 22.90 -9.20
C ARG A 621 -18.59 22.46 -7.92
N VAL A 622 -18.43 21.17 -7.55
CA VAL A 622 -18.97 20.63 -6.29
C VAL A 622 -18.36 21.34 -5.09
N LEU A 623 -17.03 21.44 -5.01
CA LEU A 623 -16.33 22.08 -3.89
C LEU A 623 -16.65 23.57 -3.76
N ASN A 624 -16.86 24.25 -4.87
CA ASN A 624 -17.24 25.66 -4.89
C ASN A 624 -18.66 25.91 -4.36
N SER A 625 -19.52 24.90 -4.28
CA SER A 625 -20.87 25.04 -3.73
C SER A 625 -20.91 25.03 -2.19
N TYR A 626 -19.87 24.52 -1.53
CA TYR A 626 -19.75 24.55 -0.06
C TYR A 626 -19.31 25.95 0.39
#